data_40fa1425643c2d14b3fda63a20411384
#
_entry.id   40fa1425643c2d14b3fda63a20411384
#
_cell.length_a   1.000
_cell.length_b   1.000
_cell.length_c   1.000
_cell.angle_alpha   90.00
_cell.angle_beta   90.00
_cell.angle_gamma   90.00
#
_symmetry.space_group_name_H-M   'P 1'
#
loop_
_entity.id
_entity.type
_entity.pdbx_description
1 polymer ?
#
loop_
_entity_poly.entity_id
_entity_poly.type
_entity_poly.pdbx_seq_one_letter_code
_entity_poly.pdbx_strand_id
1 'polypeptide(L)' 'MANNDSTKRVPLELLCMLILKEGDRYGYEMVQEIESRSGGILSFNLASVYVALRRLEERGCVSSRTEMTDAARARMRVYY' A
#
# COMPACT_ATOMS: atom_id res chain seq x y z
N MET A 1 18.71 -22.85 7.77
CA MET A 1 18.38 -22.34 7.90
C MET A 1 17.58 -21.73 7.70
N ALA A 2 17.53 -21.70 8.22
CA ALA A 2 16.50 -21.20 8.17
C ALA A 2 16.11 -20.71 7.03
N ASN A 3 15.08 -20.61 6.87
CA ASN A 3 14.58 -20.09 5.74
C ASN A 3 14.86 -18.66 5.62
N ASN A 4 15.90 -18.39 4.95
CA ASN A 4 16.28 -17.04 4.78
C ASN A 4 15.36 -16.24 3.90
N ASP A 5 14.54 -16.93 3.14
CA ASP A 5 13.63 -16.20 2.27
C ASP A 5 12.65 -15.36 3.05
N SER A 6 12.18 -15.85 4.20
CA SER A 6 11.23 -15.06 4.95
C SER A 6 11.89 -13.85 5.60
N THR A 7 13.17 -13.91 5.89
CA THR A 7 13.86 -12.74 6.43
C THR A 7 14.23 -11.75 5.36
N LYS A 8 14.43 -12.23 4.13
CA LYS A 8 14.73 -11.33 3.01
C LYS A 8 13.50 -10.68 2.41
N ARG A 9 12.37 -11.30 2.61
CA ARG A 9 11.12 -10.75 2.10
C ARG A 9 10.54 -9.81 3.11
N VAL A 10 10.33 -8.62 2.71
CA VAL A 10 9.63 -7.66 3.55
C VAL A 10 8.15 -7.81 3.25
N PRO A 11 7.34 -8.16 4.24
CA PRO A 11 5.90 -8.34 3.97
C PRO A 11 5.28 -7.03 3.53
N LEU A 12 4.72 -7.04 2.34
CA LEU A 12 4.12 -5.83 1.79
C LEU A 12 2.98 -5.34 2.67
N GLU A 13 2.19 -6.25 3.23
CA GLU A 13 1.08 -5.85 4.10
C GLU A 13 1.59 -5.11 5.34
N LEU A 14 2.71 -5.56 5.90
CA LEU A 14 3.29 -4.87 7.05
C LEU A 14 3.75 -3.47 6.68
N LEU A 15 4.41 -3.33 5.54
CA LEU A 15 4.85 -2.01 5.08
C LEU A 15 3.67 -1.07 4.90
N CYS A 16 2.60 -1.57 4.30
CA CYS A 16 1.40 -0.76 4.12
C CYS A 16 0.83 -0.33 5.46
N MET A 17 0.76 -1.23 6.43
CA MET A 17 0.23 -0.88 7.74
C MET A 17 1.08 0.18 8.44
N LEU A 18 2.39 0.06 8.34
CA LEU A 18 3.27 1.04 8.98
C LEU A 18 3.09 2.43 8.38
N ILE A 19 2.92 2.50 7.08
CA ILE A 19 2.71 3.79 6.41
C ILE A 19 1.33 4.34 6.73
N LEU A 20 0.31 3.48 6.75
CA LEU A 20 -1.05 3.92 7.03
C LEU A 20 -1.24 4.41 8.46
N LYS A 21 -0.36 4.03 9.38
CA LYS A 21 -0.39 4.59 10.72
C LYS A 21 -0.13 6.09 10.72
N GLU A 22 0.52 6.60 9.70
CA GLU A 22 0.83 8.03 9.61
C GLU A 22 -0.28 8.82 8.93
N GLY A 23 -1.15 8.16 8.20
CA GLY A 23 -2.24 8.81 7.50
C GLY A 23 -2.71 7.98 6.33
N ASP A 24 -3.85 8.37 5.79
CA ASP A 24 -4.46 7.64 4.69
C ASP A 24 -3.64 7.78 3.42
N ARG A 25 -3.69 6.73 2.59
CA ARG A 25 -3.00 6.72 1.31
C ARG A 25 -3.87 6.06 0.27
N TYR A 26 -3.80 6.53 -0.98
CA TYR A 26 -4.35 5.75 -2.07
C TYR A 26 -3.22 4.90 -2.67
N GLY A 27 -3.60 3.92 -3.51
CA GLY A 27 -2.66 2.89 -3.93
C GLY A 27 -1.37 3.41 -4.53
N TYR A 28 -1.45 4.38 -5.42
CA TYR A 28 -0.26 4.91 -6.07
C TYR A 28 0.66 5.63 -5.08
N GLU A 29 0.07 6.37 -4.14
CA GLU A 29 0.87 6.99 -3.08
C GLU A 29 1.62 5.94 -2.27
N MET A 30 0.96 4.80 -1.99
CA MET A 30 1.60 3.73 -1.24
C MET A 30 2.80 3.19 -2.00
N VAL A 31 2.67 2.99 -3.31
CA VAL A 31 3.78 2.54 -4.14
C VAL A 31 4.95 3.50 -4.02
N GLN A 32 4.67 4.79 -4.15
CA GLN A 32 5.70 5.81 -4.10
C GLN A 32 6.36 5.91 -2.72
N GLU A 33 5.56 5.78 -1.66
CA GLU A 33 6.08 5.86 -0.31
C GLU A 33 7.05 4.71 -0.02
N ILE A 34 6.68 3.51 -0.42
CA ILE A 34 7.55 2.36 -0.18
C ILE A 34 8.86 2.52 -0.93
N GLU A 35 8.78 2.92 -2.19
CA GLU A 35 9.98 3.10 -2.98
C GLU A 35 10.87 4.21 -2.42
N SER A 36 10.27 5.32 -2.07
CA SER A 36 11.01 6.47 -1.55
C SER A 36 11.67 6.16 -0.22
N ARG A 37 10.94 5.53 0.70
CA ARG A 37 11.45 5.27 2.04
C ARG A 37 12.53 4.20 2.05
N SER A 38 12.54 3.30 1.06
CA SER A 38 13.55 2.27 0.96
C SER A 38 14.75 2.72 0.12
N GLY A 39 14.74 3.96 -0.37
CA GLY A 39 15.81 4.43 -1.23
C GLY A 39 15.83 3.73 -2.57
N GLY A 40 14.69 3.26 -3.02
CA GLY A 40 14.58 2.55 -4.29
C GLY A 40 14.89 1.06 -4.21
N ILE A 41 15.26 0.56 -3.01
CA ILE A 41 15.59 -0.86 -2.87
C ILE A 41 14.34 -1.73 -2.99
N LEU A 42 13.22 -1.27 -2.40
CA LEU A 42 11.96 -1.98 -2.47
C LEU A 42 11.06 -1.29 -3.48
N SER A 43 10.54 -2.08 -4.41
CA SER A 43 9.64 -1.56 -5.43
C SER A 43 8.56 -2.59 -5.68
N PHE A 44 7.31 -2.17 -5.61
CA PHE A 44 6.16 -3.04 -5.83
C PHE A 44 5.26 -2.41 -6.89
N ASN A 45 4.64 -3.27 -7.70
CA ASN A 45 3.72 -2.73 -8.69
C ASN A 45 2.38 -2.42 -8.02
N LEU A 46 1.60 -1.59 -8.69
CA LEU A 46 0.34 -1.10 -8.15
C LEU A 46 -0.65 -2.23 -7.86
N ALA A 47 -0.69 -3.24 -8.73
CA ALA A 47 -1.61 -4.35 -8.53
C ALA A 47 -1.30 -5.11 -7.24
N SER A 48 -0.03 -5.34 -6.96
CA SER A 48 0.39 -6.02 -5.73
C SER A 48 0.01 -5.21 -4.51
N VAL A 49 0.18 -3.90 -4.57
CA VAL A 49 -0.18 -3.02 -3.47
C VAL A 49 -1.68 -3.07 -3.22
N TYR A 50 -2.50 -3.04 -4.28
CA TYR A 50 -3.94 -3.13 -4.10
C TYR A 50 -4.37 -4.46 -3.50
N VAL A 51 -3.73 -5.56 -3.90
CA VAL A 51 -4.02 -6.86 -3.30
C VAL A 51 -3.73 -6.83 -1.81
N ALA A 52 -2.59 -6.28 -1.42
CA ALA A 52 -2.21 -6.19 0.00
C ALA A 52 -3.21 -5.33 0.78
N LEU A 53 -3.58 -4.18 0.23
CA LEU A 53 -4.50 -3.27 0.92
C LEU A 53 -5.88 -3.90 1.08
N ARG A 54 -6.37 -4.60 0.06
CA ARG A 54 -7.66 -5.27 0.15
C ARG A 54 -7.64 -6.40 1.18
N ARG A 55 -6.53 -7.12 1.27
CA ARG A 55 -6.40 -8.17 2.30
C ARG A 55 -6.44 -7.58 3.69
N LEU A 56 -5.79 -6.45 3.90
CA LEU A 56 -5.83 -5.77 5.18
C LEU A 56 -7.24 -5.31 5.51
N GLU A 57 -7.95 -4.81 4.51
CA GLU A 57 -9.33 -4.38 4.71
C GLU A 57 -10.23 -5.56 5.06
N GLU A 58 -10.06 -6.69 4.38
CA GLU A 58 -10.85 -7.89 4.64
C GLU A 58 -10.62 -8.43 6.05
N ARG A 59 -9.43 -8.23 6.57
CA ARG A 59 -9.10 -8.63 7.94
C ARG A 59 -9.54 -7.61 8.98
N GLY A 60 -10.08 -6.49 8.55
CA GLY A 60 -10.50 -5.45 9.46
C GLY A 60 -9.38 -4.58 9.99
N CYS A 61 -8.19 -4.68 9.42
CA CYS A 61 -7.05 -3.87 9.85
C CYS A 61 -7.10 -2.46 9.33
N VAL A 62 -7.72 -2.25 8.17
CA VAL A 62 -7.86 -0.93 7.56
C VAL A 62 -9.24 -0.81 6.96
N SER A 63 -9.65 0.42 6.69
CA SER A 63 -10.90 0.69 5.97
C SER A 63 -10.56 1.51 4.72
N SER A 64 -11.49 1.55 3.79
CA SER A 64 -11.27 2.31 2.56
C SER A 64 -12.43 3.26 2.30
N ARG A 65 -12.15 4.29 1.52
CA ARG A 65 -13.16 5.20 1.02
C ARG A 65 -12.78 5.65 -0.38
N THR A 66 -13.76 6.01 -1.15
CA THR A 66 -13.54 6.51 -2.51
C THR A 66 -13.78 8.01 -2.53
N GLU A 67 -12.87 8.74 -3.17
CA GLU A 67 -12.98 10.18 -3.29
C GLU A 67 -12.83 10.61 -4.74
N MET A 68 -13.60 11.60 -5.13
CA MET A 68 -13.47 12.23 -6.43
C MET A 68 -12.34 13.25 -6.34
N THR A 69 -11.29 13.07 -7.13
CA THR A 69 -10.11 13.93 -7.05
C THR A 69 -10.05 14.97 -8.14
N ASP A 70 -10.81 14.78 -9.23
CA ASP A 70 -10.82 15.71 -10.34
C ASP A 70 -12.20 15.66 -10.97
N ALA A 71 -13.01 16.64 -10.66
CA ALA A 71 -14.39 16.67 -11.14
C ALA A 71 -14.48 16.77 -12.66
N ALA A 72 -13.56 17.50 -13.28
CA ALA A 72 -13.58 17.67 -14.73
C ALA A 72 -13.28 16.38 -15.46
N ARG A 73 -12.49 15.49 -14.86
CA ARG A 73 -12.13 14.22 -15.45
C ARG A 73 -12.87 13.05 -14.85
N ALA A 74 -13.70 13.32 -13.84
CA ALA A 74 -14.44 12.30 -13.12
C ALA A 74 -13.51 11.20 -12.58
N ARG A 75 -12.33 11.59 -12.11
CA ARG A 75 -11.34 10.66 -11.63
C ARG A 75 -11.60 10.34 -10.17
N MET A 76 -11.53 9.08 -9.83
CA MET A 76 -11.79 8.62 -8.47
C MET A 76 -10.57 7.92 -7.91
N ARG A 77 -10.36 8.09 -6.61
CA ARG A 77 -9.28 7.42 -5.87
C ARG A 77 -9.86 6.69 -4.68
N VAL A 78 -9.31 5.50 -4.42
CA VAL A 78 -9.68 4.73 -3.24
C VAL A 78 -8.57 4.90 -2.21
N TYR A 79 -8.93 5.46 -1.06
CA TYR A 79 -7.99 5.69 0.04
C TYR A 79 -8.16 4.62 1.10
N TYR A 80 -7.05 4.22 1.66
CA TYR A 80 -7.02 3.24 2.73
C TYR A 80 -6.48 3.81 4.03
#